data_98a348e499c6bdfef983b69b31ad59b0
#
_entry.id   98a348e499c6bdfef983b69b31ad59b0
#
_cell.length_a   1.000
_cell.length_b   1.000
_cell.length_c   1.000
_cell.angle_alpha   90.00
_cell.angle_beta   90.00
_cell.angle_gamma   90.00
#
_symmetry.space_group_name_H-M   'P 1'
#
loop_
_entity.id
_entity.type
_entity.pdbx_description
1 polymer ?
#
loop_
_entity_poly.entity_id
_entity_poly.type
_entity_poly.pdbx_seq_one_letter_code
_entity_poly.pdbx_strand_id
1 'polypeptide(L)'
;MDTISSFDNASLKELLLPFFGQHTDALLLQSEGRLSLLLKLSRKLYARQSRLFDAAAECAKRAALEELGGQDCFSSPKAVCEYLHWHLGGREYEAFVMLTLDSQNRLLRVHECFRGTLAQTSVYPREIVKLVLQDNAAAAIFAHNHPSGVAEPSRADELLTQALKQSLALIDVRVLDHFVVAGGRTVSFAELGIL
;
A
#
# COMPACT_ATOMS: atom_id res chain seq x y z
N MET A 1 -1.08 17.41 -27.65
CA MET A 1 0.13 16.59 -27.95
C MET A 1 0.32 15.71 -26.74
N ASP A 2 -0.28 14.52 -26.81
CA ASP A 2 -0.30 13.56 -25.70
C ASP A 2 1.07 12.90 -25.59
N THR A 3 1.87 13.37 -24.65
CA THR A 3 3.05 12.66 -24.17
C THR A 3 2.62 11.58 -23.16
N ILE A 4 1.64 10.76 -23.55
CA ILE A 4 1.28 9.58 -22.78
C ILE A 4 2.39 8.57 -22.99
N SER A 5 3.14 8.44 -21.93
CA SER A 5 4.11 7.46 -21.51
C SER A 5 4.79 6.65 -22.63
N SER A 6 6.00 7.07 -22.97
CA SER A 6 6.96 6.27 -23.74
C SER A 6 7.27 4.90 -23.07
N PHE A 7 6.68 4.62 -21.90
CA PHE A 7 6.96 3.46 -21.07
C PHE A 7 5.82 2.43 -21.00
N ASP A 8 4.63 2.70 -21.54
CA ASP A 8 3.48 1.78 -21.43
C ASP A 8 3.74 0.38 -22.03
N ASN A 9 4.62 0.28 -23.02
CA ASN A 9 5.04 -0.97 -23.64
C ASN A 9 6.54 -1.26 -23.45
N ALA A 10 7.21 -0.51 -22.55
CA ALA A 10 8.63 -0.70 -22.31
C ALA A 10 8.89 -2.04 -21.62
N SER A 11 9.89 -2.76 -22.07
CA SER A 11 10.35 -3.96 -21.39
C SER A 11 10.93 -3.63 -20.00
N LEU A 12 10.90 -4.59 -19.09
CA LEU A 12 11.52 -4.42 -17.76
C LEU A 12 12.99 -3.99 -17.88
N LYS A 13 13.69 -4.42 -18.91
CA LYS A 13 15.07 -3.98 -19.21
C LYS A 13 15.15 -2.49 -19.49
N GLU A 14 14.28 -1.96 -20.35
CA GLU A 14 14.25 -0.52 -20.70
C GLU A 14 13.92 0.34 -19.48
N LEU A 15 13.00 -0.11 -18.63
CA LEU A 15 12.64 0.59 -17.39
C LEU A 15 13.79 0.63 -16.38
N LEU A 16 14.61 -0.40 -16.30
CA LEU A 16 15.70 -0.52 -15.32
C LEU A 16 17.02 0.08 -15.80
N LEU A 17 17.21 0.19 -17.11
CA LEU A 17 18.45 0.69 -17.71
C LEU A 17 18.90 2.06 -17.18
N PRO A 18 18.01 3.06 -16.97
CA PRO A 18 18.39 4.36 -16.40
C PRO A 18 18.99 4.28 -14.99
N PHE A 19 18.60 3.27 -14.21
CA PHE A 19 19.06 3.10 -12.83
C PHE A 19 20.33 2.24 -12.74
N PHE A 20 20.40 1.15 -13.48
CA PHE A 20 21.44 0.14 -13.33
C PHE A 20 22.44 0.09 -14.48
N GLY A 21 22.17 0.77 -15.60
CA GLY A 21 23.07 0.85 -16.75
C GLY A 21 23.51 -0.53 -17.23
N GLN A 22 24.81 -0.72 -17.40
CA GLN A 22 25.41 -1.98 -17.85
C GLN A 22 25.15 -3.19 -16.92
N HIS A 23 24.69 -2.97 -15.68
CA HIS A 23 24.40 -4.03 -14.73
C HIS A 23 22.98 -4.61 -14.89
N THR A 24 22.13 -4.00 -15.74
CA THR A 24 20.73 -4.39 -15.93
C THR A 24 20.58 -5.84 -16.39
N ASP A 25 21.36 -6.25 -17.41
CA ASP A 25 21.25 -7.62 -17.95
C ASP A 25 21.68 -8.68 -16.93
N ALA A 26 22.74 -8.43 -16.16
CA ALA A 26 23.18 -9.34 -15.11
C ALA A 26 22.15 -9.47 -13.98
N LEU A 27 21.51 -8.35 -13.59
CA LEU A 27 20.46 -8.35 -12.58
C LEU A 27 19.20 -9.09 -13.07
N LEU A 28 18.78 -8.87 -14.31
CA LEU A 28 17.65 -9.58 -14.91
C LEU A 28 17.86 -11.08 -14.98
N LEU A 29 19.07 -11.51 -15.38
CA LEU A 29 19.41 -12.93 -15.44
C LEU A 29 19.40 -13.56 -14.03
N GLN A 30 20.03 -12.94 -13.04
CA GLN A 30 20.10 -13.45 -11.67
C GLN A 30 18.74 -13.44 -10.94
N SER A 31 17.85 -12.53 -11.33
CA SER A 31 16.50 -12.43 -10.77
C SER A 31 15.45 -13.25 -11.52
N GLU A 32 15.86 -13.93 -12.59
CA GLU A 32 14.94 -14.65 -13.49
C GLU A 32 13.79 -13.74 -14.01
N GLY A 33 14.08 -12.46 -14.22
CA GLY A 33 13.12 -11.44 -14.61
C GLY A 33 12.12 -11.03 -13.50
N ARG A 34 12.25 -11.53 -12.28
CA ARG A 34 11.37 -11.19 -11.15
C ARG A 34 11.82 -9.88 -10.49
N LEU A 35 11.02 -8.83 -10.63
CA LEU A 35 11.34 -7.48 -10.13
C LEU A 35 11.64 -7.47 -8.62
N SER A 36 10.86 -8.18 -7.81
CA SER A 36 11.07 -8.24 -6.35
C SER A 36 12.43 -8.83 -5.97
N LEU A 37 12.85 -9.89 -6.66
CA LEU A 37 14.16 -10.50 -6.45
C LEU A 37 15.28 -9.60 -6.97
N LEU A 38 15.05 -8.95 -8.12
CA LEU A 38 15.99 -8.00 -8.70
C LEU A 38 16.28 -6.86 -7.72
N LEU A 39 15.24 -6.27 -7.11
CA LEU A 39 15.42 -5.19 -6.12
C LEU A 39 16.20 -5.64 -4.89
N LYS A 40 15.99 -6.87 -4.40
CA LYS A 40 16.78 -7.45 -3.30
C LYS A 40 18.26 -7.61 -3.68
N LEU A 41 18.52 -8.17 -4.86
CA LEU A 41 19.88 -8.36 -5.37
C LEU A 41 20.57 -7.02 -5.62
N SER A 42 19.87 -6.04 -6.19
CA SER A 42 20.43 -4.72 -6.48
C SER A 42 20.86 -3.99 -5.20
N ARG A 43 20.08 -4.05 -4.13
CA ARG A 43 20.44 -3.46 -2.83
C ARG A 43 21.71 -4.05 -2.26
N LYS A 44 21.94 -5.34 -2.48
CA LYS A 44 23.14 -6.04 -2.01
C LYS A 44 24.37 -5.75 -2.86
N LEU A 45 24.22 -5.69 -4.19
CA LEU A 45 25.31 -5.63 -5.14
C LEU A 45 25.61 -4.21 -5.64
N TYR A 46 24.59 -3.35 -5.73
CA TYR A 46 24.65 -2.03 -6.37
C TYR A 46 23.98 -0.95 -5.51
N ALA A 47 24.44 -0.77 -4.28
CA ALA A 47 23.80 0.09 -3.26
C ALA A 47 23.58 1.56 -3.70
N ARG A 48 24.44 2.13 -4.56
CA ARG A 48 24.26 3.50 -5.07
C ARG A 48 23.10 3.59 -6.04
N GLN A 49 23.04 2.68 -7.01
CA GLN A 49 22.01 2.61 -8.03
C GLN A 49 20.66 2.29 -7.41
N SER A 50 20.67 1.35 -6.46
CA SER A 50 19.47 0.98 -5.71
C SER A 50 18.89 2.17 -4.93
N ARG A 51 19.71 3.03 -4.33
CA ARG A 51 19.24 4.25 -3.66
C ARG A 51 18.54 5.23 -4.60
N LEU A 52 19.00 5.35 -5.85
CA LEU A 52 18.32 6.18 -6.85
C LEU A 52 16.94 5.62 -7.19
N PHE A 53 16.84 4.31 -7.33
CA PHE A 53 15.57 3.64 -7.55
C PHE A 53 14.62 3.79 -6.35
N ASP A 54 15.12 3.56 -5.13
CA ASP A 54 14.34 3.75 -3.89
C ASP A 54 13.88 5.21 -3.74
N ALA A 55 14.70 6.20 -4.13
CA ALA A 55 14.33 7.61 -4.12
C ALA A 55 13.22 7.93 -5.14
N ALA A 56 13.29 7.36 -6.34
CA ALA A 56 12.24 7.53 -7.35
C ALA A 56 10.91 6.93 -6.87
N ALA A 57 10.94 5.74 -6.26
CA ALA A 57 9.75 5.11 -5.66
C ALA A 57 9.16 5.97 -4.51
N GLU A 58 10.01 6.56 -3.66
CA GLU A 58 9.58 7.47 -2.61
C GLU A 58 8.95 8.76 -3.17
N CYS A 59 9.49 9.31 -4.27
CA CYS A 59 8.87 10.46 -4.95
C CYS A 59 7.49 10.09 -5.50
N ALA A 60 7.35 8.94 -6.15
CA ALA A 60 6.06 8.47 -6.67
C ALA A 60 5.03 8.28 -5.54
N LYS A 61 5.45 7.69 -4.41
CA LYS A 61 4.59 7.55 -3.23
C LYS A 61 4.13 8.91 -2.68
N ARG A 62 5.02 9.90 -2.59
CA ARG A 62 4.66 11.25 -2.13
C ARG A 62 3.70 11.94 -3.09
N ALA A 63 3.92 11.83 -4.40
CA ALA A 63 3.01 12.38 -5.39
C ALA A 63 1.61 11.77 -5.27
N ALA A 64 1.51 10.44 -5.13
CA ALA A 64 0.24 9.75 -4.91
C ALA A 64 -0.44 10.17 -3.58
N LEU A 65 0.34 10.44 -2.52
CA LEU A 65 -0.19 10.95 -1.26
C LEU A 65 -0.72 12.39 -1.38
N GLU A 66 -0.02 13.26 -2.11
CA GLU A 66 -0.47 14.64 -2.37
C GLU A 66 -1.76 14.64 -3.17
N GLU A 67 -1.86 13.80 -4.20
CA GLU A 67 -3.07 13.65 -4.99
C GLU A 67 -4.24 13.14 -4.13
N LEU A 68 -4.00 12.14 -3.28
CA LEU A 68 -5.00 11.59 -2.38
C LEU A 68 -5.48 12.63 -1.35
N GLY A 69 -4.59 13.47 -0.82
CA GLY A 69 -4.91 14.49 0.18
C GLY A 69 -5.88 15.57 -0.29
N GLY A 70 -6.00 15.78 -1.60
CA GLY A 70 -6.93 16.75 -2.21
C GLY A 70 -8.30 16.20 -2.57
N GLN A 71 -8.52 14.89 -2.46
CA GLN A 71 -9.71 14.20 -2.97
C GLN A 71 -10.56 13.58 -1.86
N ASP A 72 -11.84 13.34 -2.19
CA ASP A 72 -12.70 12.45 -1.42
C ASP A 72 -12.29 10.99 -1.68
N CYS A 73 -11.69 10.35 -0.69
CA CYS A 73 -11.19 8.97 -0.78
C CYS A 73 -12.31 7.95 -1.08
N PHE A 74 -13.55 8.24 -0.70
CA PHE A 74 -14.68 7.35 -0.98
C PHE A 74 -15.08 7.38 -2.46
N SER A 75 -15.04 8.55 -3.09
CA SER A 75 -15.35 8.72 -4.52
C SER A 75 -14.17 8.43 -5.44
N SER A 76 -12.97 8.23 -4.89
CA SER A 76 -11.71 8.00 -5.63
C SER A 76 -10.98 6.73 -5.19
N PRO A 77 -11.60 5.53 -5.24
CA PRO A 77 -10.96 4.27 -4.78
C PRO A 77 -9.66 3.97 -5.53
N LYS A 78 -9.58 4.39 -6.80
CA LYS A 78 -8.37 4.21 -7.63
C LYS A 78 -7.17 4.97 -7.05
N ALA A 79 -7.34 6.22 -6.61
CA ALA A 79 -6.26 7.00 -6.00
C ALA A 79 -5.82 6.37 -4.66
N VAL A 80 -6.77 5.85 -3.88
CA VAL A 80 -6.46 5.09 -2.65
C VAL A 80 -5.63 3.84 -2.99
N CYS A 81 -6.05 3.05 -3.97
CA CYS A 81 -5.33 1.85 -4.41
C CYS A 81 -3.91 2.19 -4.88
N GLU A 82 -3.74 3.24 -5.67
CA GLU A 82 -2.43 3.69 -6.17
C GLU A 82 -1.50 4.08 -5.03
N TYR A 83 -1.98 4.90 -4.10
CA TYR A 83 -1.20 5.24 -2.90
C TYR A 83 -0.82 4.01 -2.09
N LEU A 84 -1.79 3.12 -1.80
CA LEU A 84 -1.55 1.90 -1.04
C LEU A 84 -0.55 0.96 -1.73
N HIS A 85 -0.59 0.89 -3.05
CA HIS A 85 0.37 0.11 -3.83
C HIS A 85 1.81 0.62 -3.61
N TRP A 86 2.03 1.95 -3.67
CA TRP A 86 3.33 2.55 -3.37
C TRP A 86 3.72 2.43 -1.91
N HIS A 87 2.75 2.53 -1.00
CA HIS A 87 3.00 2.55 0.44
C HIS A 87 3.31 1.15 1.00
N LEU A 88 2.56 0.13 0.57
CA LEU A 88 2.62 -1.24 1.10
C LEU A 88 3.32 -2.23 0.15
N GLY A 89 3.38 -1.93 -1.14
CA GLY A 89 3.96 -2.82 -2.13
C GLY A 89 5.44 -3.13 -1.86
N GLY A 90 5.83 -4.38 -2.12
CA GLY A 90 7.23 -4.82 -2.01
C GLY A 90 7.77 -4.96 -0.58
N ARG A 91 6.97 -4.78 0.46
CA ARG A 91 7.38 -5.02 1.85
C ARG A 91 7.54 -6.52 2.09
N GLU A 92 8.60 -6.90 2.81
CA GLU A 92 8.92 -8.30 3.15
C GLU A 92 8.19 -8.78 4.41
N TYR A 93 7.51 -7.90 5.10
CA TYR A 93 6.72 -8.14 6.31
C TYR A 93 5.30 -7.63 6.11
N GLU A 94 4.38 -8.16 6.87
CA GLU A 94 3.02 -7.64 6.92
C GLU A 94 2.97 -6.33 7.69
N ALA A 95 2.34 -5.34 7.09
CA ALA A 95 2.06 -4.05 7.72
C ALA A 95 0.57 -3.76 7.63
N PHE A 96 -0.02 -3.36 8.74
CA PHE A 96 -1.41 -2.90 8.79
C PHE A 96 -1.42 -1.39 8.92
N VAL A 97 -2.09 -0.71 8.00
CA VAL A 97 -2.19 0.74 7.97
C VAL A 97 -3.65 1.19 8.06
N MET A 98 -3.85 2.38 8.60
CA MET A 98 -5.13 3.05 8.69
C MET A 98 -4.98 4.46 8.10
N LEU A 99 -5.89 4.82 7.19
CA LEU A 99 -6.10 6.16 6.71
C LEU A 99 -7.26 6.75 7.51
N THR A 100 -7.01 7.82 8.25
CA THR A 100 -8.05 8.59 8.96
C THR A 100 -8.58 9.70 8.06
N LEU A 101 -9.90 9.89 8.05
CA LEU A 101 -10.59 10.78 7.11
C LEU A 101 -11.51 11.74 7.88
N ASP A 102 -11.68 12.95 7.33
CA ASP A 102 -12.65 13.93 7.83
C ASP A 102 -14.11 13.58 7.43
N SER A 103 -15.06 14.44 7.77
CA SER A 103 -16.47 14.26 7.45
C SER A 103 -16.78 14.30 5.95
N GLN A 104 -15.87 14.82 5.13
CA GLN A 104 -15.94 14.83 3.68
C GLN A 104 -15.09 13.73 3.03
N ASN A 105 -14.66 12.74 3.84
CA ASN A 105 -13.79 11.63 3.47
C ASN A 105 -12.42 12.05 2.90
N ARG A 106 -11.94 13.25 3.22
CA ARG A 106 -10.59 13.68 2.84
C ARG A 106 -9.58 13.16 3.83
N LEU A 107 -8.41 12.81 3.33
CA LEU A 107 -7.33 12.23 4.14
C LEU A 107 -6.85 13.24 5.21
N LEU A 108 -6.90 12.82 6.47
CA LEU A 108 -6.29 13.52 7.60
C LEU A 108 -4.88 13.02 7.87
N ARG A 109 -4.74 11.69 8.02
CA ARG A 109 -3.45 11.07 8.33
C ARG A 109 -3.40 9.61 7.89
N VAL A 110 -2.16 9.11 7.73
CA VAL A 110 -1.86 7.69 7.52
C VAL A 110 -1.09 7.17 8.73
N HIS A 111 -1.58 6.10 9.34
CA HIS A 111 -0.95 5.44 10.48
C HIS A 111 -0.50 4.03 10.10
N GLU A 112 0.76 3.68 10.38
CA GLU A 112 1.20 2.28 10.39
C GLU A 112 0.89 1.72 11.79
N CYS A 113 -0.22 0.98 11.91
CA CYS A 113 -0.76 0.53 13.19
C CYS A 113 -0.09 -0.75 13.69
N PHE A 114 0.47 -1.55 12.76
CA PHE A 114 1.12 -2.81 13.06
C PHE A 114 2.16 -3.19 12.01
N ARG A 115 3.21 -3.87 12.47
CA ARG A 115 4.28 -4.43 11.65
C ARG A 115 4.69 -5.80 12.18
N GLY A 116 4.62 -6.85 11.34
CA GLY A 116 5.00 -8.21 11.74
C GLY A 116 4.24 -9.27 10.96
N THR A 117 3.93 -10.41 11.58
CA THR A 117 3.08 -11.45 11.02
C THR A 117 1.68 -11.34 11.65
N LEU A 118 0.62 -11.31 10.83
CA LEU A 118 -0.77 -11.25 11.30
C LEU A 118 -1.27 -12.56 11.95
N ALA A 119 -0.41 -13.59 12.04
CA ALA A 119 -0.77 -14.90 12.61
C ALA A 119 -1.17 -14.85 14.10
N GLN A 120 -0.88 -13.76 14.79
CA GLN A 120 -1.44 -13.48 16.13
C GLN A 120 -1.91 -12.03 16.13
N THR A 121 -3.17 -11.80 16.42
CA THR A 121 -3.90 -10.53 16.42
C THR A 121 -3.14 -9.44 17.16
N SER A 122 -2.32 -8.69 16.45
CA SER A 122 -1.54 -7.61 17.05
C SER A 122 -2.15 -6.23 16.79
N VAL A 123 -3.28 -6.17 16.05
CA VAL A 123 -4.06 -4.95 15.87
C VAL A 123 -5.16 -4.92 16.93
N TYR A 124 -4.95 -4.11 17.94
CA TYR A 124 -5.94 -3.97 19.04
C TYR A 124 -6.93 -2.86 18.73
N PRO A 125 -8.26 -3.12 18.73
CA PRO A 125 -9.27 -2.09 18.49
C PRO A 125 -9.11 -0.85 19.36
N ARG A 126 -8.73 -0.99 20.62
CA ARG A 126 -8.48 0.15 21.52
C ARG A 126 -7.40 1.11 21.03
N GLU A 127 -6.34 0.62 20.36
CA GLU A 127 -5.29 1.48 19.82
C GLU A 127 -5.77 2.19 18.55
N ILE A 128 -6.56 1.53 17.72
CA ILE A 128 -7.23 2.14 16.57
C ILE A 128 -8.19 3.24 17.02
N VAL A 129 -9.02 2.97 18.03
CA VAL A 129 -9.94 3.98 18.62
C VAL A 129 -9.18 5.22 19.11
N LYS A 130 -8.05 5.05 19.80
CA LYS A 130 -7.23 6.18 20.26
C LYS A 130 -6.74 7.05 19.09
N LEU A 131 -6.27 6.44 18.03
CA LEU A 131 -5.76 7.15 16.85
C LEU A 131 -6.85 7.93 16.13
N VAL A 132 -8.04 7.34 15.91
CA VAL A 132 -9.15 8.05 15.25
C VAL A 132 -9.66 9.22 16.09
N LEU A 133 -9.71 9.07 17.43
CA LEU A 133 -10.08 10.17 18.33
C LEU A 133 -9.01 11.27 18.35
N GLN A 134 -7.72 10.91 18.34
CA GLN A 134 -6.62 11.86 18.27
C GLN A 134 -6.66 12.70 16.99
N ASP A 135 -7.02 12.10 15.86
CA ASP A 135 -7.12 12.79 14.58
C ASP A 135 -8.47 13.49 14.38
N ASN A 136 -9.42 13.32 15.30
CA ASN A 136 -10.80 13.78 15.17
C ASN A 136 -11.45 13.28 13.86
N ALA A 137 -11.21 12.01 13.54
CA ALA A 137 -11.63 11.40 12.29
C ALA A 137 -13.13 11.04 12.31
N ALA A 138 -13.80 11.23 11.17
CA ALA A 138 -15.20 10.83 10.96
C ALA A 138 -15.31 9.48 10.20
N ALA A 139 -14.22 9.07 9.52
CA ALA A 139 -14.18 7.80 8.82
C ALA A 139 -12.74 7.25 8.79
N ALA A 140 -12.61 5.96 8.46
CA ALA A 140 -11.34 5.28 8.30
C ALA A 140 -11.37 4.32 7.11
N ILE A 141 -10.22 4.15 6.47
CA ILE A 141 -9.92 3.07 5.51
C ILE A 141 -8.78 2.26 6.09
N PHE A 142 -8.89 0.94 6.08
CA PHE A 142 -7.83 0.03 6.46
C PHE A 142 -7.11 -0.54 5.24
N ALA A 143 -5.86 -0.91 5.40
CA ALA A 143 -5.14 -1.70 4.42
C ALA A 143 -4.04 -2.52 5.05
N HIS A 144 -3.72 -3.66 4.45
CA HIS A 144 -2.53 -4.44 4.79
C HIS A 144 -1.95 -5.09 3.54
N ASN A 145 -0.71 -5.52 3.62
CA ASN A 145 -0.08 -6.26 2.54
C ASN A 145 0.11 -7.73 2.90
N HIS A 146 0.05 -8.58 1.87
CA HIS A 146 0.45 -9.98 1.96
C HIS A 146 1.79 -10.20 1.26
N PRO A 147 2.90 -10.41 1.99
CA PRO A 147 4.21 -10.72 1.39
C PRO A 147 4.22 -12.01 0.57
N SER A 148 3.25 -12.90 0.80
CA SER A 148 3.07 -14.13 0.01
C SER A 148 2.74 -13.89 -1.46
N GLY A 149 2.23 -12.69 -1.82
CA GLY A 149 1.75 -12.35 -3.15
C GLY A 149 0.30 -12.76 -3.42
N VAL A 150 -0.40 -13.37 -2.46
CA VAL A 150 -1.82 -13.75 -2.56
C VAL A 150 -2.67 -12.62 -2.03
N ALA A 151 -3.52 -12.01 -2.88
CA ALA A 151 -4.33 -10.85 -2.54
C ALA A 151 -5.71 -11.19 -1.94
N GLU A 152 -6.07 -12.48 -1.87
CA GLU A 152 -7.34 -12.89 -1.27
C GLU A 152 -7.34 -12.64 0.24
N PRO A 153 -8.40 -11.99 0.78
CA PRO A 153 -8.55 -11.80 2.21
C PRO A 153 -8.63 -13.15 2.94
N SER A 154 -7.94 -13.27 4.05
CA SER A 154 -8.08 -14.44 4.92
C SER A 154 -9.30 -14.29 5.84
N ARG A 155 -9.73 -15.41 6.43
CA ARG A 155 -10.78 -15.38 7.45
C ARG A 155 -10.40 -14.54 8.69
N ALA A 156 -9.12 -14.48 9.01
CA ALA A 156 -8.61 -13.65 10.10
C ALA A 156 -8.76 -12.16 9.78
N ASP A 157 -8.51 -11.75 8.52
CA ASP A 157 -8.68 -10.37 8.05
C ASP A 157 -10.13 -9.93 8.11
N GLU A 158 -11.06 -10.81 7.72
CA GLU A 158 -12.50 -10.55 7.83
C GLU A 158 -12.92 -10.32 9.29
N LEU A 159 -12.50 -11.23 10.20
CA LEU A 159 -12.85 -11.13 11.63
C LEU A 159 -12.26 -9.86 12.26
N LEU A 160 -11.01 -9.52 11.94
CA LEU A 160 -10.39 -8.29 12.39
C LEU A 160 -11.16 -7.07 11.89
N THR A 161 -11.49 -7.04 10.60
CA THR A 161 -12.25 -5.95 9.98
C THR A 161 -13.59 -5.74 10.67
N GLN A 162 -14.32 -6.81 10.93
CA GLN A 162 -15.61 -6.74 11.64
C GLN A 162 -15.45 -6.22 13.07
N ALA A 163 -14.43 -6.67 13.80
CA ALA A 163 -14.15 -6.20 15.16
C ALA A 163 -13.80 -4.70 15.18
N LEU A 164 -12.99 -4.23 14.23
CA LEU A 164 -12.65 -2.82 14.08
C LEU A 164 -13.87 -1.98 13.71
N LYS A 165 -14.66 -2.43 12.75
CA LYS A 165 -15.90 -1.78 12.32
C LYS A 165 -16.89 -1.61 13.48
N GLN A 166 -17.11 -2.67 14.26
CA GLN A 166 -17.98 -2.62 15.45
C GLN A 166 -17.45 -1.64 16.51
N SER A 167 -16.14 -1.66 16.76
CA SER A 167 -15.52 -0.79 17.76
C SER A 167 -15.59 0.68 17.37
N LEU A 168 -15.40 1.01 16.10
CA LEU A 168 -15.44 2.38 15.58
C LEU A 168 -16.88 2.90 15.47
N ALA A 169 -17.87 2.03 15.21
CA ALA A 169 -19.28 2.40 15.19
C ALA A 169 -19.76 2.93 16.55
N LEU A 170 -19.17 2.48 17.67
CA LEU A 170 -19.52 2.96 19.01
C LEU A 170 -19.15 4.43 19.25
N ILE A 171 -18.30 4.99 18.41
CA ILE A 171 -17.81 6.38 18.49
C ILE A 171 -18.11 7.16 17.21
N ASP A 172 -19.13 6.73 16.46
CA ASP A 172 -19.62 7.36 15.22
C ASP A 172 -18.56 7.50 14.11
N VAL A 173 -17.54 6.64 14.09
CA VAL A 173 -16.53 6.61 13.03
C VAL A 173 -16.83 5.47 12.05
N ARG A 174 -16.99 5.83 10.77
CA ARG A 174 -17.35 4.88 9.70
C ARG A 174 -16.10 4.17 9.16
N VAL A 175 -16.18 2.87 8.92
CA VAL A 175 -15.17 2.15 8.11
C VAL A 175 -15.68 2.13 6.67
N LEU A 176 -14.94 2.76 5.75
CA LEU A 176 -15.34 2.88 4.35
C LEU A 176 -14.86 1.70 3.51
N ASP A 177 -13.67 1.18 3.78
CA ASP A 177 -13.15 -0.01 3.09
C ASP A 177 -11.99 -0.66 3.89
N HIS A 178 -11.60 -1.85 3.44
CA HIS A 178 -10.37 -2.52 3.82
C HIS A 178 -9.72 -3.13 2.58
N PHE A 179 -8.47 -2.79 2.33
CA PHE A 179 -7.72 -3.22 1.15
C PHE A 179 -6.64 -4.24 1.50
N VAL A 180 -6.51 -5.28 0.67
CA VAL A 180 -5.35 -6.20 0.69
C VAL A 180 -4.45 -5.90 -0.50
N VAL A 181 -3.18 -5.62 -0.26
CA VAL A 181 -2.17 -5.33 -1.29
C VAL A 181 -1.21 -6.50 -1.41
N ALA A 182 -1.17 -7.16 -2.57
CA ALA A 182 -0.29 -8.30 -2.81
C ALA A 182 0.04 -8.48 -4.29
N GLY A 183 1.28 -8.80 -4.62
CA GLY A 183 1.69 -9.21 -5.97
C GLY A 183 1.34 -8.21 -7.09
N GLY A 184 1.30 -6.91 -6.79
CA GLY A 184 0.89 -5.88 -7.74
C GLY A 184 -0.63 -5.70 -7.89
N ARG A 185 -1.42 -6.40 -7.07
CA ARG A 185 -2.89 -6.28 -7.01
C ARG A 185 -3.34 -5.67 -5.70
N THR A 186 -4.46 -4.98 -5.75
CA THR A 186 -5.17 -4.47 -4.57
C THR A 186 -6.60 -4.98 -4.63
N VAL A 187 -7.07 -5.57 -3.53
CA VAL A 187 -8.42 -6.14 -3.39
C VAL A 187 -9.17 -5.37 -2.31
N SER A 188 -10.38 -4.94 -2.62
CA SER A 188 -11.28 -4.19 -1.74
C SER A 188 -12.32 -5.11 -1.09
N PHE A 189 -12.49 -5.01 0.21
CA PHE A 189 -13.54 -5.73 0.95
C PHE A 189 -14.93 -5.22 0.60
N ALA A 190 -15.07 -3.92 0.34
CA ALA A 190 -16.33 -3.33 -0.07
C ALA A 190 -16.77 -3.85 -1.45
N GLU A 191 -15.85 -3.94 -2.42
CA GLU A 191 -16.12 -4.50 -3.74
C GLU A 191 -16.47 -5.99 -3.70
N LEU A 192 -15.87 -6.74 -2.75
CA LEU A 192 -16.19 -8.15 -2.52
C LEU A 192 -17.51 -8.35 -1.74
N GLY A 193 -18.08 -7.29 -1.16
CA GLY A 193 -19.30 -7.38 -0.34
C GLY A 193 -19.09 -8.05 1.02
N ILE A 194 -17.87 -8.01 1.57
CA ILE A 194 -17.49 -8.62 2.86
C ILE A 194 -17.11 -7.61 3.94
N LEU A 195 -17.31 -6.31 3.66
CA LEU A 195 -17.02 -5.22 4.61
C LEU A 195 -18.06 -5.13 5.74
#